data_02805553af8292bc44254a182a57bb66
#
_entry.id   02805553af8292bc44254a182a57bb66
#
_cell.length_a   1.000
_cell.length_b   1.000
_cell.length_c   1.000
_cell.angle_alpha   90.00
_cell.angle_beta   90.00
_cell.angle_gamma   90.00
#
_symmetry.space_group_name_H-M   'P 1'
#
loop_
_entity.id
_entity.type
_entity.pdbx_description
1 polymer ?
#
loop_
_entity_poly.entity_id
_entity_poly.type
_entity_poly.pdbx_seq_one_letter_code
_entity_poly.pdbx_strand_id
1 'polypeptide(L)'
;MRSLRMLPILGAAALALAACTSGSPASDSAASAEASQPAAETTVLNVYAAASLTESFGELEEIFEEANPGVDVRFNFAGSQDLVTQLGEGADVDVLATANESTMKKAADASQVDAQTIFVTNTLTLITTPDNPAGITGLDSSLEGAKLVICAPEVPCGKLTKTLTEKLGVTLSPVSEEQAVTDVRGKVSSGQADAGIVYKTDALAEGDAVDTVAIQGADEAVNKYPIALVSASAKKDLGQKWIDLILSADGQKILEDAGFTPAAK
;
A
#
# COMPACT_ATOMS: atom_id res chain seq x y z
N MET A 1 34.76 35.26 -24.41
CA MET A 1 35.64 36.39 -24.11
C MET A 1 35.35 36.91 -22.73
N ARG A 2 36.41 37.10 -21.89
CA ARG A 2 36.55 37.61 -20.53
C ARG A 2 36.19 36.59 -19.44
N SER A 3 37.17 35.86 -18.94
CA SER A 3 38.33 36.17 -18.04
C SER A 3 37.84 36.49 -16.63
N LEU A 4 38.01 35.58 -15.71
CA LEU A 4 39.13 35.34 -14.81
C LEU A 4 39.28 36.42 -13.72
N ARG A 5 39.20 36.01 -12.46
CA ARG A 5 40.23 36.36 -11.42
C ARG A 5 40.00 35.61 -10.10
N MET A 6 40.95 34.75 -9.82
CA MET A 6 41.33 34.24 -8.49
C MET A 6 41.97 35.37 -7.68
N LEU A 7 41.84 35.32 -6.35
CA LEU A 7 42.93 35.64 -5.42
C LEU A 7 42.72 34.96 -4.05
N PRO A 8 43.78 34.41 -3.44
CA PRO A 8 43.73 33.79 -2.11
C PRO A 8 44.23 34.77 -1.04
N ILE A 9 43.81 34.62 0.23
CA ILE A 9 44.48 35.25 1.36
C ILE A 9 44.82 34.14 2.37
N LEU A 10 46.13 33.93 2.51
CA LEU A 10 46.81 33.31 3.64
C LEU A 10 46.85 34.29 4.82
N GLY A 11 46.71 33.79 6.03
CA GLY A 11 47.00 34.54 7.24
C GLY A 11 47.32 33.58 8.40
N ALA A 12 48.59 33.60 8.80
CA ALA A 12 49.26 32.66 9.71
C ALA A 12 49.13 33.03 11.18
N ALA A 13 49.18 32.01 12.02
CA ALA A 13 49.88 31.81 13.31
C ALA A 13 49.85 32.87 14.40
N ALA A 14 49.56 32.43 15.62
CA ALA A 14 50.38 32.69 16.81
C ALA A 14 50.10 31.69 17.94
N LEU A 15 51.14 30.99 18.36
CA LEU A 15 51.25 30.23 19.62
C LEU A 15 51.33 31.18 20.80
N ALA A 16 50.73 30.80 21.93
CA ALA A 16 51.19 31.24 23.26
C ALA A 16 51.00 30.09 24.26
N LEU A 17 52.12 29.51 24.69
CA LEU A 17 52.24 28.69 25.89
C LEU A 17 52.24 29.59 27.13
N ALA A 18 51.51 29.20 28.15
CA ALA A 18 51.86 29.57 29.55
C ALA A 18 51.43 28.40 30.46
N ALA A 19 52.43 27.81 31.08
CA ALA A 19 52.31 26.85 32.19
C ALA A 19 52.33 27.62 33.53
N CYS A 20 51.68 27.04 34.54
CA CYS A 20 52.12 26.90 35.97
C CYS A 20 50.87 26.66 36.83
N THR A 21 50.74 25.54 37.35
CA THR A 21 51.07 24.86 38.64
C THR A 21 50.08 25.11 39.81
N SER A 22 49.73 23.94 40.37
CA SER A 22 49.50 23.59 41.76
C SER A 22 48.11 23.79 42.37
N GLY A 23 47.57 22.65 42.86
CA GLY A 23 46.60 22.61 43.96
C GLY A 23 45.52 21.57 43.79
N SER A 24 45.76 20.29 44.22
CA SER A 24 44.70 19.33 44.56
C SER A 24 43.95 19.81 45.83
N PRO A 25 42.67 19.44 46.01
CA PRO A 25 42.39 18.10 46.49
C PRO A 25 41.21 17.40 45.79
N ALA A 26 41.23 16.07 45.93
CA ALA A 26 40.27 15.10 45.46
C ALA A 26 38.81 15.41 45.81
N SER A 27 37.95 15.34 44.85
CA SER A 27 36.54 15.04 45.03
C SER A 27 36.21 13.89 44.09
N ASP A 28 35.96 12.75 44.68
CA ASP A 28 35.36 11.58 44.06
C ASP A 28 34.02 11.99 43.45
N SER A 29 34.00 12.23 42.16
CA SER A 29 32.79 12.20 41.38
C SER A 29 32.77 10.85 40.63
N ALA A 30 32.07 9.90 41.21
CA ALA A 30 31.66 8.71 40.52
C ALA A 30 30.91 9.12 39.26
N ALA A 31 31.61 9.09 38.13
CA ALA A 31 30.98 9.14 36.82
C ALA A 31 30.15 7.84 36.70
N SER A 32 28.86 7.97 36.91
CA SER A 32 27.87 6.96 36.47
C SER A 32 28.06 6.83 34.95
N ALA A 33 28.74 5.77 34.54
CA ALA A 33 28.70 5.31 33.19
C ALA A 33 27.24 4.84 32.96
N GLU A 34 26.40 5.71 32.40
CA GLU A 34 25.18 5.28 31.76
C GLU A 34 25.61 4.31 30.66
N ALA A 35 25.39 3.03 30.94
CA ALA A 35 25.50 1.99 29.95
C ALA A 35 24.45 2.31 28.88
N SER A 36 24.90 2.87 27.75
CA SER A 36 24.08 2.94 26.54
C SER A 36 23.63 1.50 26.25
N GLN A 37 22.38 1.18 26.55
CA GLN A 37 21.77 -0.05 26.07
C GLN A 37 21.89 -0.01 24.54
N PRO A 38 22.40 -1.06 23.88
CA PRO A 38 22.36 -1.14 22.44
C PRO A 38 20.90 -0.99 22.04
N ALA A 39 20.61 -0.07 21.13
CA ALA A 39 19.29 0.02 20.52
C ALA A 39 18.94 -1.38 20.01
N ALA A 40 17.81 -1.91 20.44
CA ALA A 40 17.35 -3.20 19.94
C ALA A 40 17.29 -3.12 18.41
N GLU A 41 17.94 -4.05 17.72
CA GLU A 41 17.90 -4.10 16.25
C GLU A 41 16.44 -4.31 15.84
N THR A 42 15.90 -3.35 15.08
CA THR A 42 14.54 -3.43 14.54
C THR A 42 14.51 -4.44 13.41
N THR A 43 13.64 -5.43 13.49
CA THR A 43 13.42 -6.39 12.42
C THR A 43 12.37 -5.85 11.46
N VAL A 44 12.74 -5.60 10.21
CA VAL A 44 11.81 -5.13 9.18
C VAL A 44 11.08 -6.30 8.54
N LEU A 45 9.75 -6.24 8.44
CA LEU A 45 8.91 -7.15 7.67
C LEU A 45 8.41 -6.41 6.41
N ASN A 46 8.86 -6.83 5.23
CA ASN A 46 8.45 -6.23 3.96
C ASN A 46 7.18 -6.90 3.42
N VAL A 47 6.08 -6.16 3.39
CA VAL A 47 4.78 -6.63 2.92
C VAL A 47 4.40 -5.90 1.63
N TYR A 48 4.30 -6.63 0.52
CA TYR A 48 3.81 -6.11 -0.74
C TYR A 48 2.32 -6.41 -0.84
N ALA A 49 1.48 -5.38 -0.90
CA ALA A 49 0.05 -5.51 -0.84
C ALA A 49 -0.68 -4.69 -1.91
N ALA A 50 -1.76 -5.23 -2.45
CA ALA A 50 -2.61 -4.51 -3.39
C ALA A 50 -3.05 -3.15 -2.83
N ALA A 51 -3.06 -2.11 -3.65
CA ALA A 51 -3.36 -0.73 -3.26
C ALA A 51 -4.69 -0.58 -2.50
N SER A 52 -5.70 -1.39 -2.81
CA SER A 52 -6.99 -1.42 -2.09
C SER A 52 -6.92 -1.94 -0.64
N LEU A 53 -5.76 -2.40 -0.18
CA LEU A 53 -5.54 -2.88 1.20
C LEU A 53 -4.90 -1.80 2.09
N THR A 54 -4.59 -0.62 1.54
CA THR A 54 -3.80 0.41 2.23
C THR A 54 -4.36 0.74 3.62
N GLU A 55 -5.63 1.06 3.71
CA GLU A 55 -6.24 1.52 4.96
C GLU A 55 -6.32 0.38 5.99
N SER A 56 -6.86 -0.78 5.57
CA SER A 56 -7.04 -1.92 6.49
C SER A 56 -5.72 -2.54 6.94
N PHE A 57 -4.69 -2.56 6.07
CA PHE A 57 -3.38 -3.08 6.45
C PHE A 57 -2.61 -2.09 7.34
N GLY A 58 -2.84 -0.77 7.19
CA GLY A 58 -2.30 0.22 8.11
C GLY A 58 -2.86 0.08 9.52
N GLU A 59 -4.16 -0.21 9.68
CA GLU A 59 -4.75 -0.50 10.98
C GLU A 59 -4.21 -1.81 11.59
N LEU A 60 -4.02 -2.84 10.76
CA LEU A 60 -3.44 -4.12 11.20
C LEU A 60 -1.95 -3.99 11.57
N GLU A 61 -1.20 -3.07 10.93
CA GLU A 61 0.20 -2.77 11.26
C GLU A 61 0.34 -2.34 12.73
N GLU A 62 -0.47 -1.39 13.18
CA GLU A 62 -0.43 -0.88 14.55
C GLU A 62 -0.61 -2.02 15.56
N ILE A 63 -1.58 -2.90 15.33
CA ILE A 63 -1.85 -4.07 16.19
C ILE A 63 -0.69 -5.07 16.14
N PHE A 64 -0.13 -5.30 14.95
CA PHE A 64 0.96 -6.26 14.79
C PHE A 64 2.25 -5.81 15.48
N GLU A 65 2.61 -4.55 15.33
CA GLU A 65 3.82 -3.97 15.93
C GLU A 65 3.71 -3.87 17.45
N GLU A 66 2.51 -3.55 18.00
CA GLU A 66 2.26 -3.59 19.42
C GLU A 66 2.45 -5.00 20.00
N ALA A 67 1.98 -6.03 19.28
CA ALA A 67 2.12 -7.42 19.66
C ALA A 67 3.53 -8.01 19.45
N ASN A 68 4.37 -7.36 18.63
CA ASN A 68 5.72 -7.82 18.29
C ASN A 68 6.76 -6.70 18.46
N PRO A 69 7.10 -6.29 19.71
CA PRO A 69 8.03 -5.21 19.97
C PRO A 69 9.38 -5.38 19.24
N GLY A 70 9.83 -4.34 18.55
CA GLY A 70 11.06 -4.37 17.75
C GLY A 70 10.88 -4.87 16.32
N VAL A 71 9.63 -5.04 15.87
CA VAL A 71 9.28 -5.25 14.46
C VAL A 71 8.84 -3.91 13.84
N ASP A 72 9.17 -3.70 12.58
CA ASP A 72 8.76 -2.58 11.73
C ASP A 72 8.18 -3.19 10.44
N VAL A 73 6.88 -3.06 10.23
CA VAL A 73 6.22 -3.54 9.00
C VAL A 73 6.33 -2.46 7.94
N ARG A 74 6.90 -2.80 6.80
CA ARG A 74 7.04 -1.87 5.68
C ARG A 74 6.23 -2.32 4.51
N PHE A 75 5.32 -1.46 4.10
CA PHE A 75 4.47 -1.74 2.94
C PHE A 75 5.02 -1.17 1.64
N ASN A 76 4.73 -1.90 0.58
CA ASN A 76 4.67 -1.37 -0.77
C ASN A 76 3.24 -1.62 -1.28
N PHE A 77 2.44 -0.54 -1.33
CA PHE A 77 1.09 -0.57 -1.88
C PHE A 77 1.10 -0.13 -3.33
N ALA A 78 0.69 -1.03 -4.22
CA ALA A 78 0.65 -0.76 -5.66
C ALA A 78 -0.40 -1.65 -6.38
N GLY A 79 -0.53 -1.48 -7.69
CA GLY A 79 -1.23 -2.46 -8.51
C GLY A 79 -0.59 -3.84 -8.34
N SER A 80 -1.42 -4.87 -8.15
CA SER A 80 -0.88 -6.23 -7.89
C SER A 80 0.03 -6.74 -9.02
N GLN A 81 -0.18 -6.31 -10.27
CA GLN A 81 0.67 -6.67 -11.41
C GLN A 81 2.10 -6.11 -11.27
N ASP A 82 2.22 -4.89 -10.71
CA ASP A 82 3.52 -4.24 -10.49
C ASP A 82 4.27 -4.90 -9.33
N LEU A 83 3.54 -5.25 -8.24
CA LEU A 83 4.11 -5.97 -7.10
C LEU A 83 4.71 -7.31 -7.51
N VAL A 84 4.00 -8.09 -8.35
CA VAL A 84 4.51 -9.36 -8.86
C VAL A 84 5.70 -9.16 -9.81
N THR A 85 5.69 -8.08 -10.61
CA THR A 85 6.82 -7.73 -11.46
C THR A 85 8.05 -7.39 -10.63
N GLN A 86 7.92 -6.52 -9.62
CA GLN A 86 9.01 -6.15 -8.70
C GLN A 86 9.56 -7.37 -7.94
N LEU A 87 8.68 -8.27 -7.48
CA LEU A 87 9.10 -9.53 -6.88
C LEU A 87 9.92 -10.38 -7.87
N GLY A 88 9.50 -10.43 -9.14
CA GLY A 88 10.22 -11.12 -10.22
C GLY A 88 11.58 -10.50 -10.54
N GLU A 89 11.75 -9.21 -10.30
CA GLU A 89 13.00 -8.45 -10.47
C GLU A 89 13.93 -8.57 -9.24
N GLY A 90 13.50 -9.29 -8.19
CA GLY A 90 14.32 -9.58 -7.03
C GLY A 90 14.15 -8.59 -5.87
N ALA A 91 13.02 -7.91 -5.78
CA ALA A 91 12.71 -7.09 -4.61
C ALA A 91 12.72 -7.93 -3.33
N ASP A 92 13.20 -7.34 -2.22
CA ASP A 92 13.18 -7.96 -0.89
C ASP A 92 11.77 -7.89 -0.30
N VAL A 93 11.05 -9.01 -0.40
CA VAL A 93 9.64 -9.14 0.01
C VAL A 93 9.49 -10.37 0.89
N ASP A 94 8.74 -10.23 1.98
CA ASP A 94 8.46 -11.33 2.91
C ASP A 94 7.05 -11.90 2.70
N VAL A 95 6.06 -11.03 2.45
CA VAL A 95 4.66 -11.39 2.25
C VAL A 95 4.11 -10.67 1.01
N LEU A 96 3.36 -11.40 0.20
CA LEU A 96 2.64 -10.86 -0.97
C LEU A 96 1.13 -11.05 -0.80
N ALA A 97 0.35 -9.96 -0.93
CA ALA A 97 -1.11 -9.96 -0.95
C ALA A 97 -1.62 -9.29 -2.24
N THR A 98 -2.39 -10.00 -3.05
CA THR A 98 -2.88 -9.50 -4.34
C THR A 98 -4.41 -9.38 -4.37
N ALA A 99 -4.92 -8.47 -5.20
CA ALA A 99 -6.36 -8.23 -5.34
C ALA A 99 -7.08 -9.23 -6.27
N ASN A 100 -6.38 -10.22 -6.81
CA ASN A 100 -7.02 -11.34 -7.50
C ASN A 100 -6.12 -12.58 -7.59
N GLU A 101 -6.75 -13.73 -7.78
CA GLU A 101 -6.07 -15.03 -7.91
C GLU A 101 -5.17 -15.11 -9.15
N SER A 102 -5.59 -14.49 -10.28
CA SER A 102 -4.83 -14.59 -11.54
C SER A 102 -3.46 -13.90 -11.48
N THR A 103 -3.33 -12.86 -10.64
CA THR A 103 -2.05 -12.17 -10.44
C THR A 103 -1.16 -12.96 -9.47
N MET A 104 -1.71 -13.46 -8.35
CA MET A 104 -0.97 -14.34 -7.44
C MET A 104 -0.49 -15.62 -8.16
N LYS A 105 -1.32 -16.17 -9.04
CA LYS A 105 -0.94 -17.34 -9.83
C LYS A 105 0.33 -17.12 -10.66
N LYS A 106 0.60 -15.92 -11.15
CA LYS A 106 1.85 -15.63 -11.88
C LYS A 106 3.07 -15.80 -10.97
N ALA A 107 2.99 -15.30 -9.74
CA ALA A 107 4.06 -15.48 -8.75
C ALA A 107 4.21 -16.95 -8.33
N ALA A 108 3.10 -17.66 -8.17
CA ALA A 108 3.10 -19.09 -7.84
C ALA A 108 3.68 -19.95 -8.98
N ASP A 109 3.29 -19.69 -10.24
CA ASP A 109 3.83 -20.39 -11.42
C ASP A 109 5.35 -20.17 -11.57
N ALA A 110 5.85 -19.01 -11.11
CA ALA A 110 7.28 -18.68 -11.04
C ALA A 110 7.96 -19.23 -9.77
N SER A 111 7.25 -19.98 -8.92
CA SER A 111 7.74 -20.51 -7.63
C SER A 111 8.27 -19.44 -6.67
N GLN A 112 7.72 -18.22 -6.75
CA GLN A 112 8.15 -17.09 -5.93
C GLN A 112 7.41 -17.01 -4.59
N VAL A 113 6.27 -17.68 -4.47
CA VAL A 113 5.45 -17.71 -3.26
C VAL A 113 5.15 -19.14 -2.84
N ASP A 114 4.93 -19.33 -1.54
CA ASP A 114 4.46 -20.59 -0.97
C ASP A 114 2.95 -20.76 -1.19
N ALA A 115 2.33 -21.71 -0.49
CA ALA A 115 0.89 -21.92 -0.59
C ALA A 115 0.11 -20.64 -0.23
N GLN A 116 -0.80 -20.26 -1.11
CA GLN A 116 -1.65 -19.08 -0.93
C GLN A 116 -2.93 -19.39 -0.17
N THR A 117 -3.45 -18.41 0.56
CA THR A 117 -4.75 -18.46 1.23
C THR A 117 -5.62 -17.30 0.77
N ILE A 118 -6.86 -17.56 0.37
CA ILE A 118 -7.84 -16.48 0.13
C ILE A 118 -8.31 -15.97 1.48
N PHE A 119 -8.15 -14.68 1.75
CA PHE A 119 -8.51 -14.11 3.05
C PHE A 119 -9.75 -13.21 3.01
N VAL A 120 -10.01 -12.51 1.89
CA VAL A 120 -11.22 -11.70 1.67
C VAL A 120 -11.61 -11.70 0.20
N THR A 121 -12.80 -11.14 -0.07
CA THR A 121 -13.28 -10.82 -1.41
C THR A 121 -13.74 -9.38 -1.50
N ASN A 122 -13.79 -8.83 -2.73
CA ASN A 122 -14.23 -7.46 -2.98
C ASN A 122 -15.03 -7.37 -4.29
N THR A 123 -15.91 -6.39 -4.38
CA THR A 123 -16.74 -6.11 -5.56
C THR A 123 -16.51 -4.68 -6.03
N LEU A 124 -16.87 -4.38 -7.28
CA LEU A 124 -16.78 -3.05 -7.84
C LEU A 124 -17.98 -2.18 -7.48
N THR A 125 -17.73 -0.89 -7.39
CA THR A 125 -18.73 0.17 -7.36
C THR A 125 -18.29 1.32 -8.28
N LEU A 126 -19.21 2.18 -8.63
CA LEU A 126 -18.90 3.41 -9.34
C LEU A 126 -18.88 4.55 -8.32
N ILE A 127 -17.88 5.42 -8.41
CA ILE A 127 -17.80 6.64 -7.61
C ILE A 127 -17.91 7.86 -8.51
N THR A 128 -18.46 8.93 -7.96
CA THR A 128 -18.56 10.25 -8.61
C THR A 128 -18.03 11.33 -7.67
N THR A 129 -17.80 12.52 -8.19
CA THR A 129 -17.59 13.68 -7.33
C THR A 129 -18.84 13.93 -6.47
N PRO A 130 -18.72 14.60 -5.29
CA PRO A 130 -19.85 14.90 -4.42
C PRO A 130 -20.99 15.58 -5.17
N ASP A 131 -22.23 15.27 -4.77
CA ASP A 131 -23.47 15.72 -5.40
C ASP A 131 -23.69 15.22 -6.84
N ASN A 132 -22.81 14.36 -7.36
CA ASN A 132 -22.92 13.75 -8.69
C ASN A 132 -23.38 14.73 -9.80
N PRO A 133 -22.68 15.83 -10.05
CA PRO A 133 -23.12 16.87 -10.98
C PRO A 133 -23.24 16.39 -12.43
N ALA A 134 -22.56 15.29 -12.78
CA ALA A 134 -22.65 14.66 -14.10
C ALA A 134 -23.91 13.80 -14.24
N GLY A 135 -24.67 13.56 -13.16
CA GLY A 135 -25.93 12.81 -13.19
C GLY A 135 -25.76 11.33 -13.54
N ILE A 136 -24.65 10.72 -13.12
CA ILE A 136 -24.31 9.33 -13.43
C ILE A 136 -25.18 8.40 -12.59
N THR A 137 -25.79 7.40 -13.24
CA THR A 137 -26.77 6.50 -12.61
C THR A 137 -26.32 5.03 -12.62
N GLY A 138 -25.25 4.69 -13.35
CA GLY A 138 -24.75 3.32 -13.45
C GLY A 138 -23.76 3.14 -14.58
N LEU A 139 -23.50 1.88 -14.94
CA LEU A 139 -22.76 1.54 -16.16
C LEU A 139 -23.71 1.56 -17.37
N ASP A 140 -24.17 2.74 -17.72
CA ASP A 140 -25.18 2.98 -18.76
C ASP A 140 -24.86 4.24 -19.57
N SER A 141 -25.83 4.73 -20.35
CA SER A 141 -25.66 5.92 -21.18
C SER A 141 -25.44 7.22 -20.38
N SER A 142 -25.65 7.22 -19.05
CA SER A 142 -25.32 8.38 -18.21
C SER A 142 -23.82 8.67 -18.14
N LEU A 143 -22.98 7.72 -18.54
CA LEU A 143 -21.53 7.91 -18.67
C LEU A 143 -21.11 8.63 -19.97
N GLU A 144 -22.05 8.84 -20.91
CA GLU A 144 -21.71 9.50 -22.17
C GLU A 144 -21.31 10.98 -21.95
N GLY A 145 -20.07 11.30 -22.36
CA GLY A 145 -19.50 12.63 -22.18
C GLY A 145 -18.88 12.91 -20.80
N ALA A 146 -19.04 12.02 -19.84
CA ALA A 146 -18.40 12.13 -18.55
C ALA A 146 -16.90 11.74 -18.65
N LYS A 147 -16.07 12.38 -17.83
CA LYS A 147 -14.66 11.99 -17.68
C LYS A 147 -14.59 10.74 -16.78
N LEU A 148 -14.79 9.59 -17.37
CA LEU A 148 -14.68 8.31 -16.67
C LEU A 148 -13.20 7.89 -16.58
N VAL A 149 -12.73 7.51 -15.39
CA VAL A 149 -11.44 6.85 -15.16
C VAL A 149 -11.64 5.43 -14.65
N ILE A 150 -10.81 4.51 -15.08
CA ILE A 150 -10.86 3.11 -14.67
C ILE A 150 -9.45 2.58 -14.44
N CYS A 151 -9.34 1.39 -13.88
CA CYS A 151 -8.06 0.67 -13.85
C CYS A 151 -7.71 0.13 -15.24
N ALA A 152 -6.43 0.10 -15.58
CA ALA A 152 -5.92 -0.53 -16.80
C ALA A 152 -6.25 -2.04 -16.84
N PRO A 153 -6.37 -2.65 -18.05
CA PRO A 153 -6.84 -4.03 -18.19
C PRO A 153 -5.98 -5.10 -17.50
N GLU A 154 -4.69 -4.84 -17.26
CA GLU A 154 -3.78 -5.73 -16.55
C GLU A 154 -3.92 -5.68 -15.03
N VAL A 155 -4.50 -4.61 -14.50
CA VAL A 155 -4.74 -4.40 -13.06
C VAL A 155 -5.92 -5.27 -12.61
N PRO A 156 -5.93 -5.81 -11.36
CA PRO A 156 -7.05 -6.61 -10.87
C PRO A 156 -8.44 -5.96 -10.99
N CYS A 157 -8.57 -4.67 -10.63
CA CYS A 157 -9.81 -3.91 -10.80
C CYS A 157 -10.20 -3.74 -12.27
N GLY A 158 -9.25 -3.49 -13.18
CA GLY A 158 -9.51 -3.39 -14.61
C GLY A 158 -9.97 -4.71 -15.23
N LYS A 159 -9.37 -5.84 -14.84
CA LYS A 159 -9.84 -7.18 -15.25
C LYS A 159 -11.26 -7.44 -14.80
N LEU A 160 -11.57 -7.08 -13.55
CA LEU A 160 -12.93 -7.27 -13.02
C LEU A 160 -13.92 -6.33 -13.72
N THR A 161 -13.54 -5.08 -13.99
CA THR A 161 -14.32 -4.12 -14.79
C THR A 161 -14.65 -4.70 -16.16
N LYS A 162 -13.64 -5.23 -16.86
CA LYS A 162 -13.84 -5.88 -18.16
C LYS A 162 -14.82 -7.05 -18.07
N THR A 163 -14.63 -7.94 -17.10
CA THR A 163 -15.54 -9.08 -16.91
C THR A 163 -16.98 -8.63 -16.67
N LEU A 164 -17.17 -7.59 -15.84
CA LEU A 164 -18.48 -7.06 -15.52
C LEU A 164 -19.15 -6.40 -16.73
N THR A 165 -18.40 -5.56 -17.46
CA THR A 165 -18.92 -4.86 -18.65
C THR A 165 -19.25 -5.82 -19.80
N GLU A 166 -18.44 -6.87 -20.01
CA GLU A 166 -18.73 -7.93 -20.98
C GLU A 166 -20.04 -8.66 -20.63
N LYS A 167 -20.24 -8.97 -19.34
CA LYS A 167 -21.46 -9.62 -18.83
C LYS A 167 -22.69 -8.74 -18.98
N LEU A 168 -22.55 -7.43 -18.75
CA LEU A 168 -23.65 -6.47 -18.89
C LEU A 168 -23.87 -6.00 -20.33
N GLY A 169 -23.00 -6.34 -21.26
CA GLY A 169 -23.05 -5.85 -22.65
C GLY A 169 -22.80 -4.34 -22.78
N VAL A 170 -22.03 -3.77 -21.85
CA VAL A 170 -21.71 -2.33 -21.81
C VAL A 170 -20.31 -2.10 -22.40
N THR A 171 -20.16 -1.04 -23.18
CA THR A 171 -18.87 -0.56 -23.66
C THR A 171 -18.53 0.74 -22.98
N LEU A 172 -17.37 0.80 -22.33
CA LEU A 172 -16.89 2.00 -21.66
C LEU A 172 -15.95 2.79 -22.58
N SER A 173 -15.91 4.10 -22.38
CA SER A 173 -14.99 5.01 -23.08
C SER A 173 -14.23 5.86 -22.05
N PRO A 174 -13.29 5.25 -21.29
CA PRO A 174 -12.57 5.99 -20.26
C PRO A 174 -11.64 7.03 -20.88
N VAL A 175 -11.48 8.17 -20.19
CA VAL A 175 -10.50 9.20 -20.58
C VAL A 175 -9.09 8.85 -20.07
N SER A 176 -8.99 7.95 -19.10
CA SER A 176 -7.72 7.49 -18.54
C SER A 176 -7.85 6.10 -17.92
N GLU A 177 -6.77 5.32 -17.99
CA GLU A 177 -6.63 3.98 -17.41
C GLU A 177 -5.45 3.97 -16.45
N GLU A 178 -5.68 3.59 -15.18
CA GLU A 178 -4.73 3.75 -14.08
C GLU A 178 -4.08 2.41 -13.68
N GLN A 179 -2.84 2.49 -13.19
CA GLN A 179 -2.08 1.31 -12.77
C GLN A 179 -2.40 0.85 -11.35
N ALA A 180 -3.10 1.67 -10.55
CA ALA A 180 -3.62 1.30 -9.25
C ALA A 180 -5.03 1.87 -9.04
N VAL A 181 -5.85 1.20 -8.22
CA VAL A 181 -7.22 1.66 -7.92
C VAL A 181 -7.22 2.96 -7.11
N THR A 182 -6.20 3.17 -6.30
CA THR A 182 -6.01 4.42 -5.55
C THR A 182 -5.83 5.64 -6.46
N ASP A 183 -5.24 5.47 -7.65
CA ASP A 183 -5.12 6.55 -8.63
C ASP A 183 -6.50 6.88 -9.25
N VAL A 184 -7.35 5.87 -9.47
CA VAL A 184 -8.73 6.08 -9.95
C VAL A 184 -9.51 6.89 -8.92
N ARG A 185 -9.54 6.44 -7.66
CA ARG A 185 -10.29 7.14 -6.60
C ARG A 185 -9.76 8.56 -6.37
N GLY A 186 -8.43 8.73 -6.35
CA GLY A 186 -7.80 10.04 -6.16
C GLY A 186 -8.12 11.04 -7.27
N LYS A 187 -8.27 10.61 -8.54
CA LYS A 187 -8.70 11.47 -9.64
C LYS A 187 -10.14 11.93 -9.49
N VAL A 188 -11.03 11.07 -8.96
CA VAL A 188 -12.42 11.44 -8.73
C VAL A 188 -12.54 12.35 -7.50
N SER A 189 -11.96 11.97 -6.35
CA SER A 189 -12.05 12.76 -5.12
C SER A 189 -11.42 14.15 -5.25
N SER A 190 -10.39 14.30 -6.10
CA SER A 190 -9.79 15.60 -6.42
C SER A 190 -10.51 16.40 -7.53
N GLY A 191 -11.60 15.87 -8.11
CA GLY A 191 -12.37 16.54 -9.18
C GLY A 191 -11.66 16.55 -10.55
N GLN A 192 -10.63 15.74 -10.75
CA GLN A 192 -9.96 15.59 -12.06
C GLN A 192 -10.77 14.71 -13.01
N ALA A 193 -11.61 13.83 -12.48
CA ALA A 193 -12.55 12.99 -13.19
C ALA A 193 -13.95 13.13 -12.61
N ASP A 194 -14.98 12.92 -13.44
CA ASP A 194 -16.38 12.98 -13.03
C ASP A 194 -16.83 11.67 -12.38
N ALA A 195 -16.25 10.54 -12.81
CA ALA A 195 -16.55 9.21 -12.30
C ALA A 195 -15.36 8.28 -12.38
N GLY A 196 -15.40 7.23 -11.54
CA GLY A 196 -14.41 6.15 -11.55
C GLY A 196 -15.02 4.81 -11.16
N ILE A 197 -14.46 3.71 -11.67
CA ILE A 197 -14.81 2.36 -11.23
C ILE A 197 -13.72 1.88 -10.28
N VAL A 198 -14.11 1.65 -9.03
CA VAL A 198 -13.23 1.27 -7.91
C VAL A 198 -13.81 0.07 -7.16
N TYR A 199 -13.11 -0.45 -6.18
CA TYR A 199 -13.72 -1.40 -5.25
C TYR A 199 -14.61 -0.68 -4.23
N LYS A 200 -15.55 -1.43 -3.65
CA LYS A 200 -16.40 -0.93 -2.57
C LYS A 200 -15.58 -0.37 -1.40
N THR A 201 -14.47 -1.01 -1.07
CA THR A 201 -13.56 -0.57 0.00
C THR A 201 -12.92 0.78 -0.29
N ASP A 202 -12.51 1.04 -1.55
CA ASP A 202 -11.94 2.32 -1.95
C ASP A 202 -12.94 3.46 -1.82
N ALA A 203 -14.21 3.19 -2.17
CA ALA A 203 -15.28 4.17 -2.01
C ALA A 203 -15.57 4.50 -0.54
N LEU A 204 -15.54 3.46 0.34
CA LEU A 204 -15.71 3.65 1.78
C LEU A 204 -14.54 4.43 2.40
N ALA A 205 -13.32 4.18 1.96
CA ALA A 205 -12.13 4.87 2.43
C ALA A 205 -12.12 6.37 2.08
N GLU A 206 -12.71 6.77 0.94
CA GLU A 206 -12.82 8.19 0.56
C GLU A 206 -13.93 8.93 1.34
N GLY A 207 -14.88 8.21 1.94
CA GLY A 207 -15.97 8.80 2.72
C GLY A 207 -16.76 9.87 1.92
N ASP A 208 -16.94 11.05 2.50
CA ASP A 208 -17.70 12.15 1.93
C ASP A 208 -17.01 12.85 0.74
N ALA A 209 -15.78 12.44 0.38
CA ALA A 209 -15.05 13.01 -0.77
C ALA A 209 -15.57 12.47 -2.12
N VAL A 210 -16.40 11.42 -2.09
CA VAL A 210 -17.05 10.84 -3.28
C VAL A 210 -18.45 10.37 -2.96
N ASP A 211 -19.33 10.38 -3.96
CA ASP A 211 -20.61 9.68 -3.91
C ASP A 211 -20.49 8.32 -4.57
N THR A 212 -21.27 7.35 -4.10
CA THR A 212 -21.29 6.00 -4.67
C THR A 212 -22.53 5.76 -5.51
N VAL A 213 -22.33 5.13 -6.67
CA VAL A 213 -23.41 4.68 -7.55
C VAL A 213 -23.29 3.16 -7.71
N ALA A 214 -24.35 2.44 -7.36
CA ALA A 214 -24.35 0.98 -7.44
C ALA A 214 -24.24 0.50 -8.89
N ILE A 215 -23.38 -0.49 -9.12
CA ILE A 215 -23.30 -1.19 -10.41
C ILE A 215 -24.21 -2.42 -10.34
N GLN A 216 -25.22 -2.48 -11.21
CA GLN A 216 -26.10 -3.63 -11.27
C GLN A 216 -25.30 -4.91 -11.62
N GLY A 217 -25.45 -5.96 -10.83
CA GLY A 217 -24.75 -7.24 -11.01
C GLY A 217 -23.29 -7.24 -10.58
N ALA A 218 -22.82 -6.22 -9.87
CA ALA A 218 -21.45 -6.17 -9.34
C ALA A 218 -21.17 -7.33 -8.36
N ASP A 219 -22.17 -7.80 -7.64
CA ASP A 219 -22.11 -8.94 -6.72
C ASP A 219 -21.90 -10.28 -7.41
N GLU A 220 -22.16 -10.36 -8.72
CA GLU A 220 -21.89 -11.54 -9.55
C GLU A 220 -20.45 -11.58 -10.11
N ALA A 221 -19.69 -10.50 -9.92
CA ALA A 221 -18.29 -10.38 -10.33
C ALA A 221 -17.44 -9.98 -9.12
N VAL A 222 -16.72 -10.96 -8.57
CA VAL A 222 -16.01 -10.82 -7.29
C VAL A 222 -14.53 -11.10 -7.48
N ASN A 223 -13.67 -10.21 -6.98
CA ASN A 223 -12.26 -10.52 -6.82
C ASN A 223 -12.01 -11.20 -5.48
N LYS A 224 -11.24 -12.30 -5.51
CA LYS A 224 -10.75 -13.00 -4.34
C LYS A 224 -9.31 -12.58 -4.09
N TYR A 225 -9.02 -12.20 -2.87
CA TYR A 225 -7.72 -11.69 -2.46
C TYR A 225 -6.90 -12.81 -1.80
N PRO A 226 -5.87 -13.33 -2.49
CA PRO A 226 -4.92 -14.25 -1.89
C PRO A 226 -3.77 -13.52 -1.19
N ILE A 227 -3.27 -14.18 -0.14
CA ILE A 227 -2.05 -13.81 0.57
C ILE A 227 -1.14 -15.03 0.65
N ALA A 228 0.19 -14.82 0.56
CA ALA A 228 1.18 -15.87 0.64
C ALA A 228 2.51 -15.36 1.20
N LEU A 229 3.28 -16.26 1.80
CA LEU A 229 4.70 -16.04 2.08
C LEU A 229 5.50 -16.05 0.78
N VAL A 230 6.49 -15.17 0.69
CA VAL A 230 7.47 -15.22 -0.41
C VAL A 230 8.45 -16.36 -0.13
N SER A 231 8.66 -17.24 -1.12
CA SER A 231 9.45 -18.47 -0.93
C SER A 231 10.90 -18.20 -0.52
N ALA A 232 11.49 -17.09 -0.98
CA ALA A 232 12.86 -16.67 -0.66
C ALA A 232 13.01 -15.93 0.66
N SER A 233 11.91 -15.56 1.35
CA SER A 233 11.98 -14.82 2.61
C SER A 233 12.72 -15.61 3.68
N ALA A 234 13.64 -14.92 4.37
CA ALA A 234 14.34 -15.43 5.56
C ALA A 234 13.50 -15.23 6.84
N LYS A 235 12.39 -14.50 6.77
CA LYS A 235 11.54 -14.10 7.91
C LYS A 235 10.19 -14.81 7.91
N LYS A 236 10.15 -16.06 7.46
CA LYS A 236 8.91 -16.82 7.29
C LYS A 236 8.07 -16.92 8.55
N ASP A 237 8.68 -17.10 9.72
CA ASP A 237 7.94 -17.18 10.99
C ASP A 237 7.24 -15.85 11.30
N LEU A 238 7.89 -14.71 11.01
CA LEU A 238 7.30 -13.39 11.21
C LEU A 238 6.20 -13.09 10.19
N GLY A 239 6.46 -13.42 8.92
CA GLY A 239 5.46 -13.31 7.86
C GLY A 239 4.23 -14.19 8.11
N GLN A 240 4.43 -15.39 8.68
CA GLN A 240 3.30 -16.25 9.06
C GLN A 240 2.46 -15.63 10.18
N LYS A 241 3.08 -15.02 11.20
CA LYS A 241 2.34 -14.30 12.25
C LYS A 241 1.50 -13.15 11.67
N TRP A 242 2.03 -12.44 10.66
CA TRP A 242 1.28 -11.40 9.95
C TRP A 242 0.06 -12.00 9.24
N ILE A 243 0.23 -13.09 8.52
CA ILE A 243 -0.88 -13.81 7.86
C ILE A 243 -1.89 -14.31 8.90
N ASP A 244 -1.42 -14.85 10.03
CA ASP A 244 -2.28 -15.35 11.10
C ASP A 244 -3.12 -14.24 11.72
N LEU A 245 -2.56 -13.04 11.91
CA LEU A 245 -3.31 -11.86 12.35
C LEU A 245 -4.42 -11.50 11.34
N ILE A 246 -4.10 -11.44 10.04
CA ILE A 246 -5.08 -11.15 9.00
C ILE A 246 -6.22 -12.18 8.99
N LEU A 247 -5.92 -13.45 9.24
CA LEU A 247 -6.90 -14.54 9.25
C LEU A 247 -7.62 -14.68 10.61
N SER A 248 -7.18 -13.98 11.66
CA SER A 248 -7.81 -14.00 12.99
C SER A 248 -9.20 -13.36 12.95
N ALA A 249 -9.97 -13.56 14.03
CA ALA A 249 -11.29 -12.93 14.16
C ALA A 249 -11.18 -11.39 14.16
N ASP A 250 -10.17 -10.86 14.85
CA ASP A 250 -9.94 -9.41 14.94
C ASP A 250 -9.49 -8.82 13.58
N GLY A 251 -8.56 -9.49 12.91
CA GLY A 251 -8.12 -9.08 11.56
C GLY A 251 -9.24 -9.14 10.53
N GLN A 252 -10.06 -10.19 10.55
CA GLN A 252 -11.22 -10.29 9.66
C GLN A 252 -12.27 -9.22 9.97
N LYS A 253 -12.45 -8.85 11.23
CA LYS A 253 -13.38 -7.77 11.59
C LYS A 253 -12.92 -6.41 11.03
N ILE A 254 -11.63 -6.07 11.12
CA ILE A 254 -11.07 -4.85 10.53
C ILE A 254 -11.32 -4.83 9.02
N LEU A 255 -11.08 -5.96 8.34
CA LEU A 255 -11.32 -6.08 6.92
C LEU A 255 -12.82 -5.96 6.56
N GLU A 256 -13.72 -6.54 7.37
CA GLU A 256 -15.17 -6.37 7.20
C GLU A 256 -15.60 -4.90 7.40
N ASP A 257 -15.09 -4.25 8.44
CA ASP A 257 -15.40 -2.84 8.74
C ASP A 257 -14.88 -1.91 7.60
N ALA A 258 -13.76 -2.27 6.94
CA ALA A 258 -13.27 -1.62 5.74
C ALA A 258 -14.09 -1.93 4.47
N GLY A 259 -15.08 -2.83 4.54
CA GLY A 259 -16.02 -3.15 3.45
C GLY A 259 -15.67 -4.39 2.63
N PHE A 260 -14.63 -5.12 2.99
CA PHE A 260 -14.36 -6.43 2.40
C PHE A 260 -15.42 -7.47 2.85
N THR A 261 -15.56 -8.52 2.07
CA THR A 261 -16.35 -9.69 2.48
C THR A 261 -15.39 -10.83 2.83
N PRO A 262 -15.54 -11.48 4.02
CA PRO A 262 -14.73 -12.63 4.37
C PRO A 262 -14.77 -13.72 3.31
N ALA A 263 -13.66 -14.41 3.12
CA ALA A 263 -13.65 -15.58 2.25
C ALA A 263 -14.55 -16.69 2.83
N ALA A 264 -15.36 -17.32 1.98
CA ALA A 264 -16.11 -18.49 2.39
C ALA A 264 -15.13 -19.60 2.84
N LYS A 265 -15.38 -20.17 4.03
CA LYS A 265 -14.57 -21.26 4.59
C LYS A 265 -14.83 -22.55 3.85
#